data_b14cca8ce03c2ae92b5d12a341229763
#
_entry.id   b14cca8ce03c2ae92b5d12a341229763
#
_cell.length_a   1.000
_cell.length_b   1.000
_cell.length_c   1.000
_cell.angle_alpha   90.00
_cell.angle_beta   90.00
_cell.angle_gamma   90.00
#
_symmetry.space_group_name_H-M   'P 1'
#
loop_
_entity.id
_entity.type
_entity.pdbx_description
1 polymer ?
#
loop_
_entity_poly.entity_id
_entity_poly.type
_entity_poly.pdbx_seq_one_letter_code
_entity_poly.pdbx_strand_id
1 'polypeptide(L)'
;MSLYRYRAKDRKGHKYKGIREGENEAQLVKSLAEDGLYCYFLQNEDRVVSMRHFTVPLKWLPPFCSQVSSMLSSGVPQSDILKTACKTAPTREMKALLARLEEKIHRGQTLSEAMGSMGKCFPKLLIYMIQTGEASGTLDDILQKMSVYYAKEVEMEGKVRTAMIYPFILLLASIGASVFLLTTVLPQFADILEEYELPAITRFMMAAGEHLQKDWILYCLWIPVVFLVFALLSAVPKLRLRVDGLFFHIPVIAGLLKTIYTSRFASAFSVLYGGGNGIIDCMAITGRVMGNTWVERKI
;
A
#
# COMPACT_ATOMS: atom_id res chain seq x y z
N MET A 1 -8.33 -2.50 -27.56
CA MET A 1 -7.86 -1.21 -28.11
C MET A 1 -6.95 -0.59 -27.06
N SER A 2 -5.73 -0.24 -27.40
CA SER A 2 -4.75 0.34 -26.48
C SER A 2 -4.68 1.84 -26.68
N LEU A 3 -4.49 2.59 -25.59
CA LEU A 3 -4.32 4.05 -25.62
C LEU A 3 -2.86 4.39 -25.90
N TYR A 4 -2.64 5.17 -26.96
CA TYR A 4 -1.32 5.63 -27.36
C TYR A 4 -1.21 7.14 -27.20
N ARG A 5 -0.19 7.57 -26.46
CA ARG A 5 0.22 8.98 -26.43
C ARG A 5 1.16 9.24 -27.60
N TYR A 6 0.79 10.15 -28.48
CA TYR A 6 1.60 10.51 -29.63
C TYR A 6 2.09 11.96 -29.57
N ARG A 7 3.24 12.18 -30.18
CA ARG A 7 3.73 13.51 -30.54
C ARG A 7 3.99 13.51 -32.05
N ALA A 8 3.31 14.40 -32.72
CA ALA A 8 3.39 14.50 -34.16
C ALA A 8 3.72 15.96 -34.57
N LYS A 9 4.21 16.11 -35.80
CA LYS A 9 4.40 17.42 -36.43
C LYS A 9 3.61 17.47 -37.75
N ASP A 10 3.03 18.62 -38.01
CA ASP A 10 2.46 18.92 -39.32
C ASP A 10 3.58 19.30 -40.31
N ARG A 11 3.29 19.29 -41.60
CA ARG A 11 4.20 19.74 -42.69
C ARG A 11 4.76 21.16 -42.46
N LYS A 12 4.04 21.99 -41.69
CA LYS A 12 4.45 23.35 -41.29
C LYS A 12 5.32 23.40 -40.04
N GLY A 13 5.65 22.25 -39.40
CA GLY A 13 6.49 22.16 -38.23
C GLY A 13 5.79 22.36 -36.88
N HIS A 14 4.47 22.58 -36.84
CA HIS A 14 3.71 22.71 -35.61
C HIS A 14 3.66 21.37 -34.86
N LYS A 15 3.85 21.43 -33.55
CA LYS A 15 3.89 20.24 -32.68
C LYS A 15 2.49 19.96 -32.10
N TYR A 16 1.99 18.75 -32.33
CA TYR A 16 0.75 18.24 -31.78
C TYR A 16 1.04 17.15 -30.76
N LYS A 17 0.29 17.17 -29.65
CA LYS A 17 0.32 16.13 -28.61
C LYS A 17 -1.11 15.68 -28.37
N GLY A 18 -1.32 14.38 -28.31
CA GLY A 18 -2.65 13.83 -28.04
C GLY A 18 -2.57 12.38 -27.56
N ILE A 19 -3.74 11.87 -27.19
CA ILE A 19 -3.93 10.46 -26.85
C ILE A 19 -4.98 9.95 -27.82
N ARG A 20 -4.70 8.81 -28.49
CA ARG A 20 -5.62 8.17 -29.44
C ARG A 20 -5.67 6.67 -29.21
N GLU A 21 -6.82 6.07 -29.38
CA GLU A 21 -7.00 4.62 -29.32
C GLU A 21 -6.58 3.97 -30.64
N GLY A 22 -5.86 2.85 -30.54
CA GLY A 22 -5.47 2.05 -31.70
C GLY A 22 -5.26 0.59 -31.34
N GLU A 23 -5.49 -0.30 -32.27
CA GLU A 23 -5.24 -1.74 -32.08
C GLU A 23 -3.76 -2.08 -32.16
N ASN A 24 -3.02 -1.39 -33.04
CA ASN A 24 -1.59 -1.58 -33.25
C ASN A 24 -0.88 -0.25 -33.51
N GLU A 25 0.41 -0.17 -33.13
CA GLU A 25 1.27 0.99 -33.36
C GLU A 25 1.34 1.38 -34.86
N ALA A 26 1.45 0.40 -35.75
CA ALA A 26 1.53 0.62 -37.17
C ALA A 26 0.22 1.21 -37.77
N GLN A 27 -0.93 0.77 -37.27
CA GLN A 27 -2.24 1.25 -37.71
C GLN A 27 -2.48 2.69 -37.25
N LEU A 28 -2.02 3.03 -36.03
CA LEU A 28 -2.14 4.38 -35.49
C LEU A 28 -1.23 5.37 -36.23
N VAL A 29 0.00 4.97 -36.52
CA VAL A 29 0.93 5.80 -37.32
C VAL A 29 0.34 6.08 -38.69
N LYS A 30 -0.30 5.07 -39.31
CA LYS A 30 -0.95 5.22 -40.62
C LYS A 30 -2.14 6.18 -40.56
N SER A 31 -3.00 6.06 -39.55
CA SER A 31 -4.14 6.97 -39.37
C SER A 31 -3.71 8.42 -39.08
N LEU A 32 -2.62 8.61 -38.31
CA LEU A 32 -2.06 9.94 -38.09
C LEU A 32 -1.42 10.52 -39.35
N ALA A 33 -0.81 9.70 -40.20
CA ALA A 33 -0.27 10.12 -41.49
C ALA A 33 -1.39 10.53 -42.47
N GLU A 34 -2.53 9.85 -42.44
CA GLU A 34 -3.75 10.20 -43.21
C GLU A 34 -4.30 11.57 -42.75
N ASP A 35 -4.20 11.89 -41.44
CA ASP A 35 -4.55 13.22 -40.91
C ASP A 35 -3.46 14.30 -41.17
N GLY A 36 -2.40 13.99 -41.93
CA GLY A 36 -1.32 14.91 -42.27
C GLY A 36 -0.31 15.15 -41.11
N LEU A 37 -0.34 14.30 -40.07
CA LEU A 37 0.48 14.40 -38.90
C LEU A 37 1.61 13.37 -38.93
N TYR A 38 2.86 13.81 -38.97
CA TYR A 38 4.02 12.92 -38.93
C TYR A 38 4.42 12.63 -37.47
N CYS A 39 4.13 11.39 -37.05
CA CYS A 39 4.43 10.93 -35.71
C CYS A 39 5.94 10.70 -35.55
N TYR A 40 6.58 11.41 -34.60
CA TYR A 40 8.00 11.22 -34.26
C TYR A 40 8.20 10.59 -32.88
N PHE A 41 7.12 10.47 -32.08
CA PHE A 41 7.14 9.81 -30.79
C PHE A 41 5.79 9.15 -30.56
N LEU A 42 5.79 7.85 -30.36
CA LEU A 42 4.63 7.06 -30.02
C LEU A 42 4.93 6.25 -28.76
N GLN A 43 4.07 6.35 -27.79
CA GLN A 43 4.22 5.65 -26.54
C GLN A 43 2.87 5.02 -26.16
N ASN A 44 2.87 3.70 -26.03
CA ASN A 44 1.69 3.01 -25.51
C ASN A 44 1.49 3.40 -24.05
N GLU A 45 0.40 4.08 -23.74
CA GLU A 45 0.12 4.58 -22.39
C GLU A 45 -0.24 3.43 -21.45
N ASP A 46 -0.76 2.33 -21.98
CA ASP A 46 -1.01 1.10 -21.21
C ASP A 46 0.30 0.42 -20.79
N ARG A 47 1.42 0.64 -21.51
CA ARG A 47 2.77 0.15 -21.16
C ARG A 47 3.53 1.04 -20.17
N VAL A 48 3.12 2.29 -19.97
CA VAL A 48 3.87 3.32 -19.20
C VAL A 48 3.24 3.61 -17.84
N VAL A 49 2.37 2.77 -17.35
CA VAL A 49 2.06 2.81 -15.92
C VAL A 49 3.38 2.50 -15.18
N SER A 50 3.96 3.53 -14.57
CA SER A 50 5.19 3.40 -13.80
C SER A 50 4.91 2.48 -12.60
N MET A 51 5.12 1.18 -12.79
CA MET A 51 4.92 0.16 -11.74
C MET A 51 5.97 0.21 -10.63
N ARG A 52 6.86 1.21 -10.64
CA ARG A 52 7.96 1.30 -9.66
C ARG A 52 7.49 1.35 -8.20
N HIS A 53 6.22 1.76 -7.97
CA HIS A 53 5.66 1.90 -6.61
C HIS A 53 4.26 1.27 -6.47
N PHE A 54 3.76 0.54 -7.48
CA PHE A 54 2.46 -0.10 -7.38
C PHE A 54 2.56 -1.40 -6.58
N THR A 55 1.74 -1.50 -5.54
CA THR A 55 1.58 -2.72 -4.75
C THR A 55 0.12 -3.16 -4.84
N VAL A 56 -0.11 -4.43 -5.07
CA VAL A 56 -1.45 -5.01 -5.15
C VAL A 56 -2.18 -4.79 -3.82
N PRO A 57 -3.40 -4.20 -3.82
CA PRO A 57 -4.17 -4.00 -2.60
C PRO A 57 -4.48 -5.32 -1.90
N LEU A 58 -4.28 -5.38 -0.58
CA LEU A 58 -4.51 -6.59 0.21
C LEU A 58 -5.91 -7.17 0.01
N LYS A 59 -6.92 -6.30 -0.08
CA LYS A 59 -8.33 -6.69 -0.30
C LYS A 59 -8.60 -7.41 -1.62
N TRP A 60 -7.73 -7.27 -2.60
CA TRP A 60 -7.88 -7.92 -3.89
C TRP A 60 -7.28 -9.33 -3.92
N LEU A 61 -6.34 -9.63 -3.04
CA LEU A 61 -5.64 -10.93 -3.02
C LEU A 61 -6.57 -12.12 -2.70
N PRO A 62 -7.50 -12.07 -1.72
CA PRO A 62 -8.38 -13.19 -1.44
C PRO A 62 -9.23 -13.63 -2.64
N PRO A 63 -10.01 -12.76 -3.28
CA PRO A 63 -10.80 -13.15 -4.43
C PRO A 63 -9.93 -13.58 -5.63
N PHE A 64 -8.79 -12.95 -5.85
CA PHE A 64 -7.86 -13.35 -6.89
C PHE A 64 -7.34 -14.77 -6.68
N CYS A 65 -6.81 -15.09 -5.49
CA CYS A 65 -6.31 -16.42 -5.18
C CYS A 65 -7.40 -17.50 -5.28
N SER A 66 -8.62 -17.21 -4.78
CA SER A 66 -9.75 -18.12 -4.86
C SER A 66 -10.18 -18.37 -6.32
N GLN A 67 -10.26 -17.30 -7.12
CA GLN A 67 -10.62 -17.42 -8.54
C GLN A 67 -9.60 -18.24 -9.31
N VAL A 68 -8.30 -17.95 -9.12
CA VAL A 68 -7.23 -18.69 -9.80
C VAL A 68 -7.22 -20.16 -9.37
N SER A 69 -7.37 -20.45 -8.06
CA SER A 69 -7.47 -21.81 -7.53
C SER A 69 -8.63 -22.58 -8.17
N SER A 70 -9.84 -22.02 -8.17
CA SER A 70 -11.02 -22.67 -8.74
C SER A 70 -10.91 -22.94 -10.24
N MET A 71 -10.27 -22.05 -10.99
CA MET A 71 -10.06 -22.25 -12.43
C MET A 71 -8.97 -23.28 -12.71
N LEU A 72 -7.90 -23.32 -11.90
CA LEU A 72 -6.85 -24.34 -12.00
C LEU A 72 -7.39 -25.73 -11.68
N SER A 73 -8.16 -25.89 -10.62
CA SER A 73 -8.79 -27.17 -10.26
C SER A 73 -9.79 -27.66 -11.33
N SER A 74 -10.33 -26.73 -12.13
CA SER A 74 -11.17 -27.06 -13.30
C SER A 74 -10.37 -27.35 -14.57
N GLY A 75 -9.02 -27.36 -14.50
CA GLY A 75 -8.15 -27.65 -15.63
C GLY A 75 -7.96 -26.50 -16.63
N VAL A 76 -8.35 -25.28 -16.27
CA VAL A 76 -8.17 -24.10 -17.14
C VAL A 76 -6.71 -23.72 -17.22
N PRO A 77 -6.12 -23.48 -18.43
CA PRO A 77 -4.74 -23.04 -18.57
C PRO A 77 -4.46 -21.71 -17.86
N GLN A 78 -3.27 -21.59 -17.26
CA GLN A 78 -2.87 -20.37 -16.50
C GLN A 78 -2.99 -19.08 -17.30
N SER A 79 -2.71 -19.12 -18.61
CA SER A 79 -2.86 -17.98 -19.53
C SER A 79 -4.29 -17.46 -19.60
N ASP A 80 -5.27 -18.37 -19.69
CA ASP A 80 -6.69 -17.99 -19.83
C ASP A 80 -7.27 -17.52 -18.49
N ILE A 81 -6.77 -18.05 -17.38
CA ILE A 81 -7.07 -17.56 -16.03
C ILE A 81 -6.65 -16.09 -15.90
N LEU A 82 -5.42 -15.76 -16.31
CA LEU A 82 -4.93 -14.37 -16.23
C LEU A 82 -5.67 -13.44 -17.16
N LYS A 83 -6.05 -13.87 -18.38
CA LYS A 83 -6.93 -13.10 -19.26
C LYS A 83 -8.26 -12.75 -18.60
N THR A 84 -8.84 -13.72 -17.90
CA THR A 84 -10.09 -13.51 -17.15
C THR A 84 -9.88 -12.54 -16.00
N ALA A 85 -8.80 -12.70 -15.22
CA ALA A 85 -8.45 -11.77 -14.16
C ALA A 85 -8.18 -10.35 -14.67
N CYS A 86 -7.60 -10.19 -15.87
CA CYS A 86 -7.43 -8.88 -16.51
C CYS A 86 -8.76 -8.19 -16.79
N LYS A 87 -9.80 -8.94 -17.20
CA LYS A 87 -11.14 -8.37 -17.48
C LYS A 87 -11.84 -7.87 -16.21
N THR A 88 -11.61 -8.54 -15.08
CA THR A 88 -12.21 -8.21 -13.77
C THR A 88 -11.38 -7.27 -12.92
N ALA A 89 -10.21 -6.85 -13.40
CA ALA A 89 -9.30 -5.98 -12.68
C ALA A 89 -9.92 -4.60 -12.39
N PRO A 90 -9.93 -4.12 -11.13
CA PRO A 90 -10.65 -2.91 -10.72
C PRO A 90 -9.97 -1.61 -11.16
N THR A 91 -8.65 -1.64 -11.39
CA THR A 91 -7.87 -0.45 -11.76
C THR A 91 -7.04 -0.67 -13.02
N ARG A 92 -6.68 0.43 -13.69
CA ARG A 92 -5.82 0.38 -14.88
C ARG A 92 -4.44 -0.20 -14.56
N GLU A 93 -3.88 0.15 -13.41
CA GLU A 93 -2.58 -0.35 -12.95
C GLU A 93 -2.63 -1.87 -12.74
N MET A 94 -3.71 -2.37 -12.14
CA MET A 94 -3.92 -3.81 -11.94
C MET A 94 -4.04 -4.54 -13.27
N LYS A 95 -4.83 -3.99 -14.19
CA LYS A 95 -4.98 -4.55 -15.53
C LYS A 95 -3.65 -4.62 -16.27
N ALA A 96 -2.85 -3.55 -16.21
CA ALA A 96 -1.53 -3.51 -16.83
C ALA A 96 -0.55 -4.50 -16.16
N LEU A 97 -0.65 -4.68 -14.83
CA LEU A 97 0.14 -5.66 -14.10
C LEU A 97 -0.18 -7.09 -14.55
N LEU A 98 -1.46 -7.45 -14.60
CA LEU A 98 -1.92 -8.77 -15.00
C LEU A 98 -1.63 -9.07 -16.49
N ALA A 99 -1.75 -8.09 -17.36
CA ALA A 99 -1.39 -8.24 -18.77
C ALA A 99 0.11 -8.53 -18.96
N ARG A 100 0.97 -7.88 -18.19
CA ARG A 100 2.42 -8.19 -18.18
C ARG A 100 2.71 -9.58 -17.60
N LEU A 101 1.95 -9.99 -16.60
CA LEU A 101 2.06 -11.32 -16.01
C LEU A 101 1.70 -12.38 -17.04
N GLU A 102 0.58 -12.19 -17.75
CA GLU A 102 0.13 -13.05 -18.85
C GLU A 102 1.20 -13.16 -19.95
N GLU A 103 1.76 -12.01 -20.40
CA GLU A 103 2.81 -11.98 -21.43
C GLU A 103 4.05 -12.83 -21.02
N LYS A 104 4.45 -12.76 -19.74
CA LYS A 104 5.59 -13.53 -19.21
C LYS A 104 5.31 -15.02 -19.17
N ILE A 105 4.10 -15.41 -18.77
CA ILE A 105 3.69 -16.82 -18.78
C ILE A 105 3.62 -17.37 -20.22
N HIS A 106 3.12 -16.57 -21.15
CA HIS A 106 3.17 -16.95 -22.59
C HIS A 106 4.59 -17.13 -23.12
N ARG A 107 5.58 -16.47 -22.52
CA ARG A 107 7.01 -16.66 -22.84
C ARG A 107 7.63 -17.86 -22.12
N GLY A 108 6.87 -18.66 -21.40
CA GLY A 108 7.30 -19.87 -20.72
C GLY A 108 7.87 -19.67 -19.31
N GLN A 109 7.72 -18.47 -18.71
CA GLN A 109 8.05 -18.29 -17.30
C GLN A 109 6.98 -18.91 -16.41
N THR A 110 7.40 -19.43 -15.23
CA THR A 110 6.44 -19.87 -14.22
C THR A 110 5.69 -18.68 -13.60
N LEU A 111 4.57 -18.91 -12.96
CA LEU A 111 3.78 -17.85 -12.31
C LEU A 111 4.60 -17.17 -11.20
N SER A 112 5.34 -17.94 -10.40
CA SER A 112 6.21 -17.42 -9.34
C SER A 112 7.36 -16.56 -9.88
N GLU A 113 8.03 -17.00 -10.96
CA GLU A 113 9.09 -16.22 -11.63
C GLU A 113 8.55 -14.94 -12.23
N ALA A 114 7.42 -15.01 -12.92
CA ALA A 114 6.76 -13.87 -13.53
C ALA A 114 6.36 -12.84 -12.46
N MET A 115 5.74 -13.27 -11.34
CA MET A 115 5.37 -12.40 -10.21
C MET A 115 6.61 -11.82 -9.51
N GLY A 116 7.65 -12.64 -9.26
CA GLY A 116 8.90 -12.22 -8.63
C GLY A 116 9.64 -11.15 -9.44
N SER A 117 9.61 -11.24 -10.77
CA SER A 117 10.22 -10.27 -11.67
C SER A 117 9.53 -8.90 -11.69
N MET A 118 8.32 -8.79 -11.12
CA MET A 118 7.56 -7.55 -10.99
C MET A 118 7.96 -6.71 -9.76
N GLY A 119 9.00 -7.10 -9.05
CA GLY A 119 9.55 -6.39 -7.91
C GLY A 119 8.66 -6.48 -6.67
N LYS A 120 8.20 -5.33 -6.15
CA LYS A 120 7.42 -5.27 -4.91
C LYS A 120 5.90 -5.26 -5.14
N CYS A 121 5.43 -5.57 -6.36
CA CYS A 121 4.00 -5.52 -6.66
C CYS A 121 3.20 -6.56 -5.88
N PHE A 122 3.74 -7.76 -5.72
CA PHE A 122 3.11 -8.85 -4.98
C PHE A 122 3.79 -9.11 -3.62
N PRO A 123 3.04 -9.57 -2.61
CA PRO A 123 3.63 -9.98 -1.34
C PRO A 123 4.60 -11.16 -1.51
N LYS A 124 5.74 -11.09 -0.84
CA LYS A 124 6.76 -12.15 -0.92
C LYS A 124 6.21 -13.53 -0.53
N LEU A 125 5.37 -13.58 0.51
CA LEU A 125 4.75 -14.84 0.95
C LEU A 125 3.98 -15.51 -0.19
N LEU A 126 3.17 -14.74 -0.94
CA LEU A 126 2.42 -15.27 -2.07
C LEU A 126 3.36 -15.86 -3.14
N ILE A 127 4.44 -15.17 -3.46
CA ILE A 127 5.41 -15.64 -4.46
C ILE A 127 6.06 -16.95 -4.00
N TYR A 128 6.50 -17.05 -2.73
CA TYR A 128 7.10 -18.27 -2.19
C TYR A 128 6.11 -19.45 -2.17
N MET A 129 4.85 -19.17 -1.78
CA MET A 129 3.82 -20.21 -1.75
C MET A 129 3.47 -20.72 -3.16
N ILE A 130 3.37 -19.83 -4.14
CA ILE A 130 3.15 -20.20 -5.54
C ILE A 130 4.34 -21.04 -6.04
N GLN A 131 5.57 -20.63 -5.75
CA GLN A 131 6.78 -21.39 -6.11
C GLN A 131 6.76 -22.82 -5.54
N THR A 132 6.36 -22.97 -4.27
CA THR A 132 6.20 -24.28 -3.63
C THR A 132 5.11 -25.10 -4.34
N GLY A 133 3.96 -24.49 -4.67
CA GLY A 133 2.85 -25.14 -5.37
C GLY A 133 3.20 -25.57 -6.80
N GLU A 134 3.98 -24.77 -7.50
CA GLU A 134 4.50 -25.12 -8.84
C GLU A 134 5.46 -26.31 -8.76
N ALA A 135 6.36 -26.30 -7.78
CA ALA A 135 7.33 -27.39 -7.59
C ALA A 135 6.68 -28.71 -7.16
N SER A 136 5.60 -28.65 -6.36
CA SER A 136 4.88 -29.84 -5.87
C SER A 136 3.69 -30.26 -6.77
N GLY A 137 3.29 -29.43 -7.74
CA GLY A 137 2.11 -29.69 -8.57
C GLY A 137 0.78 -29.45 -7.85
N THR A 138 0.78 -28.77 -6.70
CA THR A 138 -0.41 -28.50 -5.84
C THR A 138 -0.76 -27.01 -5.80
N LEU A 139 -0.59 -26.31 -6.93
CA LEU A 139 -0.76 -24.87 -7.01
C LEU A 139 -2.19 -24.41 -6.68
N ASP A 140 -3.18 -25.20 -7.07
CA ASP A 140 -4.61 -24.96 -6.79
C ASP A 140 -4.90 -24.97 -5.29
N ASP A 141 -4.45 -26.00 -4.56
CA ASP A 141 -4.62 -26.13 -3.10
C ASP A 141 -3.88 -24.99 -2.35
N ILE A 142 -2.64 -24.69 -2.77
CA ILE A 142 -1.87 -23.58 -2.18
C ILE A 142 -2.55 -22.24 -2.38
N LEU A 143 -3.07 -21.96 -3.57
CA LEU A 143 -3.80 -20.71 -3.83
C LEU A 143 -5.10 -20.63 -3.01
N GLN A 144 -5.79 -21.75 -2.79
CA GLN A 144 -6.94 -21.78 -1.89
C GLN A 144 -6.54 -21.43 -0.46
N LYS A 145 -5.46 -22.02 0.05
CA LYS A 145 -4.91 -21.69 1.38
C LYS A 145 -4.52 -20.21 1.47
N MET A 146 -3.92 -19.66 0.42
CA MET A 146 -3.56 -18.24 0.36
C MET A 146 -4.77 -17.30 0.32
N SER A 147 -5.86 -17.73 -0.33
CA SER A 147 -7.13 -17.00 -0.30
C SER A 147 -7.65 -16.86 1.13
N VAL A 148 -7.71 -17.97 1.88
CA VAL A 148 -8.14 -17.98 3.28
C VAL A 148 -7.22 -17.15 4.17
N TYR A 149 -5.91 -17.27 3.96
CA TYR A 149 -4.90 -16.49 4.70
C TYR A 149 -5.11 -14.98 4.51
N TYR A 150 -5.20 -14.52 3.26
CA TYR A 150 -5.39 -13.09 2.98
C TYR A 150 -6.78 -12.58 3.38
N ALA A 151 -7.82 -13.43 3.36
CA ALA A 151 -9.13 -13.07 3.88
C ALA A 151 -9.07 -12.74 5.39
N LYS A 152 -8.37 -13.58 6.18
CA LYS A 152 -8.13 -13.31 7.61
C LYS A 152 -7.29 -12.04 7.83
N GLU A 153 -6.30 -11.80 6.98
CA GLU A 153 -5.44 -10.60 7.07
C GLU A 153 -6.27 -9.31 6.82
N VAL A 154 -7.15 -9.33 5.80
CA VAL A 154 -8.09 -8.23 5.52
C VAL A 154 -9.06 -8.00 6.68
N GLU A 155 -9.60 -9.07 7.25
CA GLU A 155 -10.50 -9.00 8.39
C GLU A 155 -9.80 -8.39 9.61
N MET A 156 -8.58 -8.83 9.90
CA MET A 156 -7.77 -8.31 11.01
C MET A 156 -7.44 -6.83 10.83
N GLU A 157 -7.03 -6.43 9.62
CA GLU A 157 -6.79 -5.02 9.27
C GLU A 157 -8.05 -4.17 9.47
N GLY A 158 -9.21 -4.70 9.07
CA GLY A 158 -10.52 -4.08 9.29
C GLY A 158 -10.85 -3.89 10.77
N LYS A 159 -10.68 -4.93 11.58
CA LYS A 159 -10.91 -4.89 13.04
C LYS A 159 -10.01 -3.86 13.73
N VAL A 160 -8.72 -3.84 13.40
CA VAL A 160 -7.77 -2.87 13.97
C VAL A 160 -8.18 -1.44 13.59
N ARG A 161 -8.52 -1.21 12.32
CA ARG A 161 -8.96 0.11 11.85
C ARG A 161 -10.21 0.58 12.56
N THR A 162 -11.21 -0.28 12.70
CA THR A 162 -12.47 0.06 13.39
C THR A 162 -12.23 0.35 14.85
N ALA A 163 -11.41 -0.45 15.54
CA ALA A 163 -11.07 -0.24 16.94
C ALA A 163 -10.33 1.09 17.19
N MET A 164 -9.57 1.59 16.21
CA MET A 164 -8.85 2.88 16.32
C MET A 164 -9.74 4.11 16.14
N ILE A 165 -10.95 3.96 15.59
CA ILE A 165 -11.87 5.10 15.39
C ILE A 165 -12.27 5.73 16.71
N TYR A 166 -12.65 4.93 17.72
CA TYR A 166 -13.09 5.44 19.01
C TYR A 166 -11.99 6.22 19.76
N PRO A 167 -10.76 5.70 19.95
CA PRO A 167 -9.68 6.48 20.56
C PRO A 167 -9.36 7.76 19.81
N PHE A 168 -9.44 7.74 18.48
CA PHE A 168 -9.17 8.93 17.66
C PHE A 168 -10.23 10.03 17.86
N ILE A 169 -11.53 9.66 17.86
CA ILE A 169 -12.63 10.61 18.11
C ILE A 169 -12.51 11.17 19.52
N LEU A 170 -12.27 10.33 20.52
CA LEU A 170 -12.13 10.78 21.91
C LEU A 170 -10.96 11.75 22.08
N LEU A 171 -9.81 11.43 21.49
CA LEU A 171 -8.63 12.29 21.51
C LEU A 171 -8.91 13.63 20.84
N LEU A 172 -9.57 13.63 19.69
CA LEU A 172 -9.93 14.85 18.96
C LEU A 172 -10.90 15.72 19.78
N ALA A 173 -11.92 15.10 20.37
CA ALA A 173 -12.88 15.80 21.24
C ALA A 173 -12.20 16.38 22.49
N SER A 174 -11.29 15.62 23.12
CA SER A 174 -10.54 16.08 24.28
C SER A 174 -9.61 17.26 23.97
N ILE A 175 -8.90 17.19 22.84
CA ILE A 175 -8.07 18.32 22.38
C ILE A 175 -8.94 19.53 22.08
N GLY A 176 -10.06 19.35 21.38
CA GLY A 176 -10.99 20.44 21.07
C GLY A 176 -11.56 21.13 22.32
N ALA A 177 -11.99 20.33 23.30
CA ALA A 177 -12.46 20.85 24.59
C ALA A 177 -11.35 21.59 25.35
N SER A 178 -10.12 21.06 25.37
CA SER A 178 -8.99 21.71 26.02
C SER A 178 -8.62 23.04 25.36
N VAL A 179 -8.57 23.07 24.03
CA VAL A 179 -8.33 24.31 23.27
C VAL A 179 -9.43 25.34 23.56
N PHE A 180 -10.69 24.93 23.51
CA PHE A 180 -11.83 25.82 23.83
C PHE A 180 -11.75 26.39 25.23
N LEU A 181 -11.45 25.58 26.25
CA LEU A 181 -11.29 26.04 27.63
C LEU A 181 -10.15 27.06 27.75
N LEU A 182 -8.99 26.76 27.16
CA LEU A 182 -7.80 27.61 27.25
C LEU A 182 -7.97 28.94 26.48
N THR A 183 -8.67 28.94 25.35
CA THR A 183 -8.76 30.12 24.49
C THR A 183 -10.00 30.98 24.77
N THR A 184 -11.07 30.39 25.27
CA THR A 184 -12.35 31.10 25.41
C THR A 184 -12.75 31.28 26.87
N VAL A 185 -12.65 30.22 27.67
CA VAL A 185 -13.15 30.25 29.07
C VAL A 185 -12.12 30.86 30.00
N LEU A 186 -10.88 30.43 29.91
CA LEU A 186 -9.82 30.88 30.84
C LEU A 186 -9.58 32.40 30.79
N PRO A 187 -9.55 33.08 29.63
CA PRO A 187 -9.41 34.55 29.57
C PRO A 187 -10.52 35.33 30.25
N GLN A 188 -11.77 34.82 30.23
CA GLN A 188 -12.90 35.48 30.89
C GLN A 188 -12.77 35.54 32.41
N PHE A 189 -12.00 34.60 32.97
CA PHE A 189 -11.69 34.60 34.41
C PHE A 189 -10.41 35.37 34.75
N ALA A 190 -9.57 35.69 33.75
CA ALA A 190 -8.31 36.37 33.95
C ALA A 190 -8.51 37.75 34.58
N ASP A 191 -9.52 38.53 34.09
CA ASP A 191 -9.87 39.87 34.59
C ASP A 191 -10.29 39.88 36.07
N ILE A 192 -10.87 38.75 36.54
CA ILE A 192 -11.30 38.57 37.93
C ILE A 192 -10.15 38.17 38.83
N LEU A 193 -9.14 37.51 38.25
CA LEU A 193 -8.01 36.94 38.96
C LEU A 193 -6.76 37.85 38.98
N GLU A 194 -6.78 38.99 38.29
CA GLU A 194 -5.66 39.96 38.28
C GLU A 194 -5.31 40.51 39.68
N GLU A 195 -6.24 40.51 40.63
CA GLU A 195 -6.02 40.94 42.02
C GLU A 195 -5.28 39.90 42.90
N TYR A 196 -5.10 38.66 42.45
CA TYR A 196 -4.49 37.57 43.23
C TYR A 196 -3.23 37.01 42.57
N GLU A 197 -2.24 36.66 43.38
CA GLU A 197 -1.05 35.94 42.92
C GLU A 197 -1.43 34.56 42.36
N LEU A 198 -1.45 34.45 41.03
CA LEU A 198 -1.82 33.20 40.33
C LEU A 198 -0.76 32.10 40.58
N PRO A 199 -1.17 30.85 40.88
CA PRO A 199 -0.29 29.69 40.93
C PRO A 199 0.45 29.52 39.60
N ALA A 200 1.69 29.03 39.66
CA ALA A 200 2.56 28.86 38.48
C ALA A 200 1.89 28.04 37.33
N ILE A 201 1.08 27.04 37.69
CA ILE A 201 0.34 26.20 36.74
C ILE A 201 -0.69 27.03 35.96
N THR A 202 -1.46 27.87 36.66
CA THR A 202 -2.50 28.71 36.02
C THR A 202 -1.86 29.75 35.08
N ARG A 203 -0.74 30.35 35.49
CA ARG A 203 0.03 31.28 34.68
C ARG A 203 0.58 30.60 33.42
N PHE A 204 1.07 29.35 33.53
CA PHE A 204 1.50 28.57 32.37
C PHE A 204 0.36 28.25 31.42
N MET A 205 -0.83 27.87 31.96
CA MET A 205 -2.01 27.58 31.15
C MET A 205 -2.53 28.83 30.42
N MET A 206 -2.53 30.01 31.07
CA MET A 206 -2.90 31.28 30.44
C MET A 206 -1.93 31.65 29.32
N ALA A 207 -0.63 31.56 29.55
CA ALA A 207 0.38 31.83 28.53
C ALA A 207 0.24 30.84 27.35
N ALA A 208 -0.04 29.56 27.60
CA ALA A 208 -0.31 28.58 26.55
C ALA A 208 -1.57 28.94 25.75
N GLY A 209 -2.64 29.39 26.40
CA GLY A 209 -3.88 29.83 25.74
C GLY A 209 -3.66 31.04 24.84
N GLU A 210 -2.92 32.06 25.33
CA GLU A 210 -2.55 33.24 24.54
C GLU A 210 -1.74 32.92 23.32
N HIS A 211 -0.71 32.02 23.47
CA HIS A 211 0.08 31.53 22.35
C HIS A 211 -0.78 30.77 21.34
N LEU A 212 -1.70 29.92 21.80
CA LEU A 212 -2.62 29.20 20.91
C LEU A 212 -3.54 30.16 20.12
N GLN A 213 -4.03 31.22 20.76
CA GLN A 213 -4.88 32.25 20.13
C GLN A 213 -4.11 33.10 19.12
N LYS A 214 -2.89 33.50 19.47
CA LYS A 214 -2.07 34.39 18.64
C LYS A 214 -1.43 33.67 17.46
N ASP A 215 -0.95 32.50 17.67
CA ASP A 215 -0.09 31.76 16.72
C ASP A 215 -0.79 30.51 16.11
N TRP A 216 -2.13 30.44 16.13
CA TRP A 216 -2.88 29.29 15.65
C TRP A 216 -2.57 28.94 14.18
N ILE A 217 -2.33 29.96 13.34
CA ILE A 217 -1.93 29.78 11.93
C ILE A 217 -0.57 29.08 11.86
N LEU A 218 0.35 29.44 12.75
CA LEU A 218 1.68 28.86 12.81
C LEU A 218 1.60 27.36 13.20
N TYR A 219 0.75 27.01 14.17
CA TYR A 219 0.52 25.60 14.54
C TYR A 219 -0.14 24.80 13.42
N CYS A 220 -1.13 25.37 12.72
CA CYS A 220 -1.75 24.76 11.55
C CYS A 220 -0.74 24.52 10.40
N LEU A 221 0.28 25.34 10.28
CA LEU A 221 1.36 25.17 9.31
C LEU A 221 2.41 24.16 9.80
N TRP A 222 2.78 24.20 11.09
CA TRP A 222 3.82 23.32 11.65
C TRP A 222 3.40 21.84 11.75
N ILE A 223 2.15 21.56 12.11
CA ILE A 223 1.65 20.19 12.24
C ILE A 223 1.83 19.39 10.94
N PRO A 224 1.37 19.85 9.75
CA PRO A 224 1.61 19.14 8.50
C PRO A 224 3.10 19.08 8.11
N VAL A 225 3.90 20.09 8.44
CA VAL A 225 5.35 20.08 8.20
C VAL A 225 6.03 18.99 9.05
N VAL A 226 5.72 18.91 10.34
CA VAL A 226 6.24 17.85 11.21
C VAL A 226 5.81 16.46 10.72
N PHE A 227 4.54 16.32 10.31
CA PHE A 227 4.03 15.09 9.73
C PHE A 227 4.74 14.72 8.42
N LEU A 228 4.99 15.70 7.55
CA LEU A 228 5.74 15.52 6.30
C LEU A 228 7.18 15.11 6.58
N VAL A 229 7.85 15.78 7.52
CA VAL A 229 9.23 15.43 7.93
C VAL A 229 9.25 14.01 8.50
N PHE A 230 8.29 13.64 9.34
CA PHE A 230 8.19 12.28 9.88
C PHE A 230 7.95 11.24 8.78
N ALA A 231 7.07 11.54 7.81
CA ALA A 231 6.82 10.68 6.65
C ALA A 231 8.08 10.54 5.76
N LEU A 232 8.84 11.61 5.53
CA LEU A 232 10.10 11.57 4.80
C LEU A 232 11.19 10.79 5.55
N LEU A 233 11.28 10.95 6.87
CA LEU A 233 12.22 10.21 7.72
C LEU A 233 11.91 8.71 7.74
N SER A 234 10.63 8.34 7.75
CA SER A 234 10.19 6.94 7.68
C SER A 234 10.43 6.29 6.30
N ALA A 235 10.62 7.09 5.25
CA ALA A 235 10.99 6.62 3.92
C ALA A 235 12.47 6.17 3.82
N VAL A 236 13.34 6.65 4.74
CA VAL A 236 14.76 6.29 4.77
C VAL A 236 14.94 4.95 5.51
N PRO A 237 15.47 3.89 4.85
CA PRO A 237 15.51 2.53 5.43
C PRO A 237 16.33 2.44 6.73
N LYS A 238 17.37 3.25 6.92
CA LYS A 238 18.18 3.29 8.15
C LYS A 238 17.45 3.92 9.35
N LEU A 239 16.58 4.90 9.09
CA LEU A 239 15.78 5.54 10.15
C LEU A 239 14.53 4.72 10.48
N ARG A 240 13.95 4.03 9.51
CA ARG A 240 12.81 3.14 9.71
C ARG A 240 13.06 2.09 10.79
N LEU A 241 14.28 1.53 10.84
CA LEU A 241 14.68 0.61 11.93
C LEU A 241 14.58 1.23 13.33
N ARG A 242 14.97 2.51 13.47
CA ARG A 242 14.91 3.20 14.78
C ARG A 242 13.48 3.61 15.12
N VAL A 243 12.71 4.06 14.15
CA VAL A 243 11.30 4.44 14.33
C VAL A 243 10.46 3.21 14.66
N ASP A 244 10.63 2.11 13.93
CA ASP A 244 9.96 0.83 14.21
C ASP A 244 10.31 0.33 15.64
N GLY A 245 11.58 0.45 16.06
CA GLY A 245 12.01 0.12 17.42
C GLY A 245 11.40 1.00 18.51
N LEU A 246 11.22 2.30 18.24
CA LEU A 246 10.67 3.25 19.20
C LEU A 246 9.22 2.92 19.58
N PHE A 247 8.40 2.51 18.60
CA PHE A 247 7.00 2.10 18.83
C PHE A 247 6.89 0.88 19.75
N PHE A 248 7.89 -0.03 19.75
CA PHE A 248 7.94 -1.15 20.68
C PHE A 248 8.29 -0.77 22.12
N HIS A 249 8.77 0.45 22.37
CA HIS A 249 9.07 0.94 23.73
C HIS A 249 7.88 1.62 24.40
N ILE A 250 6.83 1.97 23.64
CA ILE A 250 5.60 2.54 24.20
C ILE A 250 4.72 1.39 24.72
N PRO A 251 4.50 1.27 26.05
CA PRO A 251 3.93 0.06 26.66
C PRO A 251 2.55 -0.33 26.10
N VAL A 252 1.68 0.63 25.81
CA VAL A 252 0.34 0.40 25.25
C VAL A 252 0.42 -0.10 23.80
N ILE A 253 1.25 0.55 22.97
CA ILE A 253 1.41 0.22 21.54
C ILE A 253 2.20 -1.08 21.39
N ALA A 254 3.20 -1.30 22.22
CA ALA A 254 4.03 -2.50 22.19
C ALA A 254 3.23 -3.78 22.39
N GLY A 255 2.26 -3.79 23.31
CA GLY A 255 1.37 -4.93 23.53
C GLY A 255 0.55 -5.28 22.27
N LEU A 256 -0.07 -4.27 21.67
CA LEU A 256 -0.85 -4.42 20.46
C LEU A 256 0.00 -4.92 19.27
N LEU A 257 1.15 -4.28 19.05
CA LEU A 257 2.07 -4.67 17.97
C LEU A 257 2.59 -6.09 18.13
N LYS A 258 2.98 -6.49 19.34
CA LYS A 258 3.41 -7.88 19.63
C LYS A 258 2.31 -8.86 19.25
N THR A 259 1.06 -8.64 19.68
CA THR A 259 -0.06 -9.52 19.35
C THR A 259 -0.29 -9.61 17.84
N ILE A 260 -0.28 -8.48 17.12
CA ILE A 260 -0.45 -8.45 15.67
C ILE A 260 0.68 -9.22 14.97
N TYR A 261 1.95 -8.95 15.32
CA TYR A 261 3.08 -9.62 14.68
C TYR A 261 3.16 -11.11 15.03
N THR A 262 2.83 -11.50 16.26
CA THR A 262 2.77 -12.92 16.65
C THR A 262 1.67 -13.66 15.90
N SER A 263 0.49 -13.06 15.78
CA SER A 263 -0.62 -13.62 15.00
C SER A 263 -0.27 -13.78 13.51
N ARG A 264 0.34 -12.75 12.91
CA ARG A 264 0.84 -12.80 11.52
C ARG A 264 1.91 -13.87 11.34
N PHE A 265 2.85 -13.94 12.26
CA PHE A 265 3.90 -14.97 12.24
C PHE A 265 3.30 -16.37 12.29
N ALA A 266 2.45 -16.65 13.29
CA ALA A 266 1.82 -17.95 13.44
C ALA A 266 0.98 -18.33 12.20
N SER A 267 0.22 -17.40 11.66
CA SER A 267 -0.60 -17.63 10.47
C SER A 267 0.24 -17.90 9.22
N ALA A 268 1.28 -17.10 8.97
CA ALA A 268 2.18 -17.30 7.83
C ALA A 268 2.98 -18.62 7.97
N PHE A 269 3.47 -18.91 9.18
CA PHE A 269 4.18 -20.15 9.48
C PHE A 269 3.29 -21.38 9.26
N SER A 270 2.05 -21.34 9.77
CA SER A 270 1.07 -22.42 9.59
C SER A 270 0.79 -22.71 8.12
N VAL A 271 0.65 -21.67 7.29
CA VAL A 271 0.39 -21.85 5.86
C VAL A 271 1.61 -22.41 5.14
N LEU A 272 2.82 -21.91 5.45
CA LEU A 272 4.07 -22.41 4.87
C LEU A 272 4.34 -23.86 5.25
N TYR A 273 4.17 -24.20 6.53
CA TYR A 273 4.37 -25.58 7.03
C TYR A 273 3.31 -26.53 6.47
N GLY A 274 2.04 -26.08 6.41
CA GLY A 274 0.96 -26.84 5.77
C GLY A 274 1.07 -26.95 4.25
N GLY A 275 1.95 -26.19 3.62
CA GLY A 275 2.36 -26.31 2.21
C GLY A 275 3.49 -27.32 1.96
N GLY A 276 3.97 -28.01 3.00
CA GLY A 276 5.01 -29.03 2.88
C GLY A 276 6.45 -28.52 2.94
N ASN A 277 6.66 -27.25 3.30
CA ASN A 277 8.00 -26.69 3.46
C ASN A 277 8.67 -27.18 4.77
N GLY A 278 9.99 -27.30 4.77
CA GLY A 278 10.78 -27.63 5.96
C GLY A 278 10.66 -26.55 7.05
N ILE A 279 10.73 -26.93 8.33
CA ILE A 279 10.58 -26.00 9.46
C ILE A 279 11.58 -24.86 9.39
N ILE A 280 12.83 -25.11 9.03
CA ILE A 280 13.89 -24.09 8.93
C ILE A 280 13.58 -23.08 7.84
N ASP A 281 13.11 -23.55 6.68
CA ASP A 281 12.71 -22.69 5.58
C ASP A 281 11.47 -21.87 5.93
N CYS A 282 10.49 -22.47 6.62
CA CYS A 282 9.31 -21.77 7.13
C CYS A 282 9.68 -20.62 8.06
N MET A 283 10.63 -20.83 8.99
CA MET A 283 11.14 -19.80 9.90
C MET A 283 11.79 -18.66 9.12
N ALA A 284 12.74 -19.00 8.22
CA ALA A 284 13.46 -18.00 7.43
C ALA A 284 12.56 -17.18 6.51
N ILE A 285 11.58 -17.83 5.85
CA ILE A 285 10.62 -17.15 4.96
C ILE A 285 9.69 -16.27 5.78
N THR A 286 9.13 -16.78 6.89
CA THR A 286 8.20 -16.04 7.74
C THR A 286 8.86 -14.78 8.30
N GLY A 287 10.11 -14.88 8.77
CA GLY A 287 10.89 -13.72 9.24
C GLY A 287 10.97 -12.62 8.19
N ARG A 288 11.30 -12.97 6.93
CA ARG A 288 11.42 -12.01 5.80
C ARG A 288 10.09 -11.40 5.36
N VAL A 289 8.98 -12.09 5.63
CA VAL A 289 7.63 -11.67 5.23
C VAL A 289 7.00 -10.71 6.23
N MET A 290 7.45 -10.71 7.50
CA MET A 290 6.91 -9.85 8.55
C MET A 290 6.96 -8.35 8.24
N GLY A 291 7.80 -7.92 7.30
CA GLY A 291 7.85 -6.54 6.82
C GLY A 291 8.37 -5.52 7.84
N ASN A 292 8.70 -5.95 9.04
CA ASN A 292 9.32 -5.15 10.07
C ASN A 292 10.76 -5.63 10.29
N THR A 293 11.71 -4.76 9.98
CA THR A 293 13.13 -5.08 10.02
C THR A 293 13.67 -5.35 11.42
N TRP A 294 12.98 -4.86 12.47
CA TRP A 294 13.32 -5.16 13.84
C TRP A 294 12.89 -6.57 14.24
N VAL A 295 11.69 -7.00 13.81
CA VAL A 295 11.18 -8.35 14.03
C VAL A 295 12.00 -9.38 13.23
N GLU A 296 12.29 -9.09 11.95
CA GLU A 296 13.15 -9.92 11.09
C GLU A 296 14.52 -10.24 11.71
N ARG A 297 15.07 -9.31 12.51
CA ARG A 297 16.38 -9.47 13.16
C ARG A 297 16.33 -10.27 14.46
N LYS A 298 15.13 -10.45 15.03
CA LYS A 298 14.91 -11.15 16.31
C LYS A 298 14.45 -12.60 16.13
N ILE A 299 14.00 -12.96 14.93
CA ILE A 299 13.64 -14.31 14.50
C ILE A 299 14.84 -14.96 13.81
#